data_67e37ee251e58f62ee657b2bb8130b80
#
_entry.id   67e37ee251e58f62ee657b2bb8130b80
#
_cell.length_a   1.000
_cell.length_b   1.000
_cell.length_c   1.000
_cell.angle_alpha   90.00
_cell.angle_beta   90.00
_cell.angle_gamma   90.00
#
_symmetry.space_group_name_H-M   'P 1'
#
loop_
_entity.id
_entity.type
_entity.pdbx_description
1 polymer ?
#
loop_
_entity_poly.entity_id
_entity_poly.type
_entity_poly.pdbx_seq_one_letter_code
_entity_poly.pdbx_strand_id
1 'polypeptide(L)'
;MKKVWMVAAATSVVLGLSAQDSGVETQGIGVVIDAHALVDVVNDEIVFDFSADDPTEAGAAFALGTNKDQNTHLNYSLMLSNGGLADGTISVRISDMNEGMHMTLLADGTPAGTLDPNAYGKLGTVAANFDATLTTTGVKLTNADQILIENIGSSYTGDGAGNGYQLLYTAHIDDYSKLDADNGAQDMGTITYTITE
;
A
#
# COMPACT_ATOMS: atom_id res chain seq x y z
N MET A 1 79.22 52.49 -24.61
CA MET A 1 78.11 51.81 -23.90
C MET A 1 78.03 50.35 -24.36
N LYS A 2 78.53 49.42 -23.53
CA LYS A 2 78.54 47.95 -23.84
C LYS A 2 77.35 47.37 -23.20
N LYS A 3 76.42 46.83 -24.00
CA LYS A 3 75.24 46.04 -23.50
C LYS A 3 75.69 44.61 -23.20
N VAL A 4 75.59 44.20 -21.93
CA VAL A 4 75.79 42.82 -21.48
C VAL A 4 74.46 42.14 -21.53
N TRP A 5 74.38 41.05 -22.30
CA TRP A 5 73.23 40.18 -22.33
C TRP A 5 73.48 39.08 -21.34
N MET A 6 72.59 38.95 -20.33
CA MET A 6 72.64 37.88 -19.36
C MET A 6 71.68 36.76 -19.86
N VAL A 7 72.22 35.62 -20.23
CA VAL A 7 71.50 34.45 -20.60
C VAL A 7 71.20 33.71 -19.34
N ALA A 8 69.94 33.63 -18.91
CA ALA A 8 69.46 32.82 -17.80
C ALA A 8 69.17 31.39 -18.34
N ALA A 9 70.04 30.48 -17.98
CA ALA A 9 69.79 29.03 -18.24
C ALA A 9 68.74 28.51 -17.23
N ALA A 10 67.54 28.23 -17.71
CA ALA A 10 66.49 27.56 -16.93
C ALA A 10 66.76 26.05 -16.92
N THR A 11 67.24 25.52 -15.79
CA THR A 11 67.38 24.12 -15.57
C THR A 11 66.02 23.54 -15.18
N SER A 12 65.28 22.88 -16.09
CA SER A 12 64.08 22.17 -15.81
C SER A 12 64.40 20.82 -15.10
N VAL A 13 64.19 20.80 -13.81
CA VAL A 13 64.16 19.53 -13.06
C VAL A 13 62.85 18.79 -13.39
N VAL A 14 62.95 17.76 -14.24
CA VAL A 14 61.84 16.84 -14.45
C VAL A 14 61.82 15.91 -13.23
N LEU A 15 60.94 16.21 -12.26
CA LEU A 15 60.59 15.28 -11.25
C LEU A 15 59.71 14.20 -11.92
N GLY A 16 60.34 13.09 -12.24
CA GLY A 16 59.61 11.89 -12.62
C GLY A 16 58.76 11.39 -11.44
N LEU A 17 57.48 11.77 -11.44
CA LEU A 17 56.49 11.08 -10.61
C LEU A 17 56.32 9.67 -11.21
N SER A 18 57.07 8.71 -10.70
CA SER A 18 56.74 7.31 -10.89
C SER A 18 55.43 7.11 -10.13
N ALA A 19 54.31 7.09 -10.82
CA ALA A 19 53.07 6.52 -10.29
C ALA A 19 53.40 5.06 -9.97
N GLN A 20 53.60 4.76 -8.69
CA GLN A 20 53.80 3.42 -8.25
C GLN A 20 52.42 2.75 -8.29
N ASP A 21 52.18 2.02 -9.37
CA ASP A 21 50.99 1.18 -9.51
C ASP A 21 51.01 0.16 -8.36
N SER A 22 50.04 0.24 -7.47
CA SER A 22 49.88 -0.73 -6.40
C SER A 22 49.28 -2.00 -7.00
N GLY A 23 49.77 -3.18 -6.63
CA GLY A 23 49.22 -4.45 -7.12
C GLY A 23 47.76 -4.72 -6.74
N VAL A 24 47.09 -3.71 -6.13
CA VAL A 24 45.68 -3.75 -5.75
C VAL A 24 45.08 -2.40 -6.08
N GLU A 25 44.09 -2.38 -6.98
CA GLU A 25 43.27 -1.24 -7.30
C GLU A 25 41.84 -1.47 -6.80
N THR A 26 41.22 -0.46 -6.19
CA THR A 26 39.85 -0.54 -5.68
C THR A 26 38.99 0.48 -6.39
N GLN A 27 37.88 0.00 -6.95
CA GLN A 27 36.85 0.86 -7.55
C GLN A 27 35.61 0.85 -6.66
N GLY A 28 35.15 2.02 -6.26
CA GLY A 28 33.87 2.19 -5.56
C GLY A 28 32.71 2.08 -6.54
N ILE A 29 31.71 1.30 -6.19
CA ILE A 29 30.44 1.23 -6.92
C ILE A 29 29.37 1.81 -6.01
N GLY A 30 28.62 2.83 -6.50
CA GLY A 30 27.47 3.41 -5.81
C GLY A 30 26.18 3.01 -6.52
N VAL A 31 25.17 2.63 -5.73
CA VAL A 31 23.81 2.41 -6.20
C VAL A 31 22.90 3.37 -5.42
N VAL A 32 22.02 4.08 -6.13
CA VAL A 32 21.02 4.98 -5.53
C VAL A 32 19.66 4.35 -5.77
N ILE A 33 18.89 4.15 -4.70
CA ILE A 33 17.50 3.69 -4.73
C ILE A 33 16.71 4.67 -3.87
N ASP A 34 15.70 5.31 -4.45
CA ASP A 34 14.84 6.26 -3.73
C ASP A 34 13.77 5.52 -2.92
N ALA A 35 13.48 6.05 -1.72
CA ALA A 35 12.35 5.59 -0.93
C ALA A 35 11.03 5.91 -1.65
N HIS A 36 10.07 5.00 -1.58
CA HIS A 36 8.73 5.21 -2.14
C HIS A 36 7.70 4.37 -1.39
N ALA A 37 6.46 4.85 -1.38
CA ALA A 37 5.31 4.16 -0.83
C ALA A 37 4.12 4.30 -1.78
N LEU A 38 3.65 3.19 -2.33
CA LEU A 38 2.54 3.12 -3.28
C LEU A 38 1.54 2.08 -2.78
N VAL A 39 0.25 2.42 -2.81
CA VAL A 39 -0.86 1.51 -2.49
C VAL A 39 -1.92 1.65 -3.56
N ASP A 40 -2.50 0.53 -3.96
CA ASP A 40 -3.54 0.43 -4.98
C ASP A 40 -4.59 -0.61 -4.60
N VAL A 41 -5.83 -0.39 -5.04
CA VAL A 41 -6.94 -1.34 -4.91
C VAL A 41 -7.48 -1.65 -6.29
N VAL A 42 -7.55 -2.94 -6.63
CA VAL A 42 -7.80 -3.41 -8.00
C VAL A 42 -9.12 -2.91 -8.60
N ASN A 43 -10.15 -2.70 -7.79
CA ASN A 43 -11.43 -2.18 -8.24
C ASN A 43 -11.67 -0.82 -7.59
N ASP A 44 -11.81 0.21 -8.40
CA ASP A 44 -12.07 1.59 -7.96
C ASP A 44 -13.48 1.75 -7.36
N GLU A 45 -14.40 0.86 -7.69
CA GLU A 45 -15.78 0.89 -7.24
C GLU A 45 -16.24 -0.49 -6.76
N ILE A 46 -16.91 -0.52 -5.62
CA ILE A 46 -17.58 -1.68 -5.05
C ILE A 46 -19.07 -1.37 -4.95
N VAL A 47 -19.89 -2.17 -5.62
CA VAL A 47 -21.36 -1.98 -5.62
C VAL A 47 -22.03 -3.12 -4.87
N PHE A 48 -22.83 -2.79 -3.89
CA PHE A 48 -23.68 -3.73 -3.16
C PHE A 48 -25.12 -3.60 -3.65
N ASP A 49 -25.63 -4.66 -4.30
CA ASP A 49 -26.98 -4.67 -4.85
C ASP A 49 -27.95 -5.37 -3.87
N PHE A 50 -28.84 -4.61 -3.28
CA PHE A 50 -29.89 -5.07 -2.39
C PHE A 50 -31.26 -5.17 -3.06
N SER A 51 -31.39 -4.90 -4.36
CA SER A 51 -32.68 -4.85 -5.07
C SER A 51 -33.45 -6.18 -5.02
N ALA A 52 -32.72 -7.30 -4.92
CA ALA A 52 -33.34 -8.62 -4.75
C ALA A 52 -33.97 -8.87 -3.36
N ASP A 53 -33.69 -8.00 -2.39
CA ASP A 53 -34.17 -8.07 -1.01
C ASP A 53 -35.34 -7.11 -0.76
N ASP A 54 -35.80 -6.41 -1.81
CA ASP A 54 -36.96 -5.49 -1.74
C ASP A 54 -38.24 -6.23 -1.35
N PRO A 55 -39.09 -5.66 -0.47
CA PRO A 55 -40.36 -6.24 -0.12
C PRO A 55 -41.27 -6.37 -1.35
N THR A 56 -41.78 -7.56 -1.61
CA THR A 56 -42.70 -7.85 -2.72
C THR A 56 -44.17 -7.70 -2.32
N GLU A 57 -44.48 -7.57 -1.03
CA GLU A 57 -45.82 -7.47 -0.49
C GLU A 57 -45.96 -6.19 0.37
N ALA A 58 -47.08 -5.52 0.23
CA ALA A 58 -47.39 -4.31 1.02
C ALA A 58 -47.39 -4.65 2.53
N GLY A 59 -46.58 -3.91 3.30
CA GLY A 59 -46.45 -4.13 4.74
C GLY A 59 -45.35 -5.14 5.13
N ALA A 60 -44.73 -5.80 4.18
CA ALA A 60 -43.55 -6.58 4.45
C ALA A 60 -42.36 -5.64 4.79
N ALA A 61 -41.54 -6.06 5.73
CA ALA A 61 -40.31 -5.34 6.08
C ALA A 61 -39.19 -5.69 5.09
N PHE A 62 -38.32 -4.73 4.82
CA PHE A 62 -37.04 -5.00 4.19
C PHE A 62 -36.23 -5.97 5.08
N ALA A 63 -35.51 -6.90 4.49
CA ALA A 63 -34.74 -7.88 5.24
C ALA A 63 -33.52 -7.24 5.91
N LEU A 64 -33.73 -6.69 7.12
CA LEU A 64 -32.61 -6.18 7.94
C LEU A 64 -31.65 -7.32 8.26
N GLY A 65 -30.36 -7.03 8.22
CA GLY A 65 -29.31 -8.01 8.47
C GLY A 65 -28.93 -8.84 7.24
N THR A 66 -29.48 -8.56 6.06
CA THR A 66 -28.95 -9.11 4.82
C THR A 66 -27.56 -8.54 4.58
N ASN A 67 -26.60 -9.42 4.42
CA ASN A 67 -25.23 -9.05 4.13
C ASN A 67 -24.94 -9.23 2.64
N LYS A 68 -24.24 -8.28 2.05
CA LYS A 68 -23.73 -8.41 0.69
C LYS A 68 -22.21 -8.33 0.75
N ASP A 69 -21.58 -9.33 0.15
CA ASP A 69 -20.13 -9.48 0.17
C ASP A 69 -19.54 -9.10 -1.19
N GLN A 70 -18.44 -8.35 -1.17
CA GLN A 70 -17.66 -8.01 -2.35
C GLN A 70 -16.17 -8.18 -2.06
N ASN A 71 -15.45 -8.68 -3.04
CA ASN A 71 -14.02 -8.95 -2.93
C ASN A 71 -13.20 -8.05 -3.84
N THR A 72 -12.06 -7.62 -3.37
CA THR A 72 -11.02 -6.99 -4.18
C THR A 72 -9.63 -7.38 -3.69
N HIS A 73 -8.58 -6.79 -4.27
CA HIS A 73 -7.20 -7.01 -3.85
C HIS A 73 -6.52 -5.68 -3.56
N LEU A 74 -5.77 -5.65 -2.46
CA LEU A 74 -4.92 -4.54 -2.07
C LEU A 74 -3.48 -4.86 -2.46
N ASN A 75 -2.93 -4.05 -3.34
CA ASN A 75 -1.56 -4.14 -3.81
C ASN A 75 -0.73 -2.99 -3.24
N TYR A 76 0.54 -3.22 -2.97
CA TYR A 76 1.43 -2.14 -2.58
C TYR A 76 2.88 -2.41 -2.98
N SER A 77 3.65 -1.34 -3.02
CA SER A 77 5.11 -1.34 -3.12
C SER A 77 5.67 -0.32 -2.14
N LEU A 78 6.57 -0.77 -1.28
CA LEU A 78 7.21 0.05 -0.25
C LEU A 78 8.73 -0.14 -0.30
N MET A 79 9.45 0.98 -0.33
CA MET A 79 10.90 1.03 -0.18
C MET A 79 11.22 1.99 0.96
N LEU A 80 11.63 1.44 2.10
CA LEU A 80 11.94 2.21 3.31
C LEU A 80 13.30 2.90 3.22
N SER A 81 13.38 4.11 3.72
CA SER A 81 14.61 4.90 3.80
C SER A 81 15.58 4.42 4.90
N ASN A 82 15.08 3.68 5.88
CA ASN A 82 15.79 3.29 7.11
C ASN A 82 16.53 1.94 7.04
N GLY A 83 16.87 1.49 5.84
CA GLY A 83 17.60 0.23 5.64
C GLY A 83 16.72 -1.02 5.67
N GLY A 84 15.41 -0.87 5.41
CA GLY A 84 14.47 -1.98 5.26
C GLY A 84 13.95 -2.55 6.58
N LEU A 85 14.06 -1.79 7.68
CA LEU A 85 13.41 -2.15 8.94
C LEU A 85 11.89 -2.17 8.74
N ALA A 86 11.22 -3.13 9.37
CA ALA A 86 9.79 -3.36 9.20
C ALA A 86 8.98 -2.46 10.13
N ASP A 87 8.71 -1.25 9.71
CA ASP A 87 7.90 -0.25 10.41
C ASP A 87 6.83 0.43 9.54
N GLY A 88 6.76 0.05 8.25
CA GLY A 88 5.68 0.48 7.37
C GLY A 88 4.32 -0.07 7.80
N THR A 89 3.27 0.73 7.60
CA THR A 89 1.89 0.36 7.91
C THR A 89 0.94 0.77 6.79
N ILE A 90 -0.16 0.02 6.65
CA ILE A 90 -1.31 0.44 5.85
C ILE A 90 -2.51 0.57 6.78
N SER A 91 -3.12 1.75 6.79
CA SER A 91 -4.37 2.01 7.48
C SER A 91 -5.53 2.14 6.50
N VAL A 92 -6.74 1.89 7.02
CA VAL A 92 -8.00 2.01 6.30
C VAL A 92 -9.00 2.83 7.11
N ARG A 93 -9.81 3.63 6.43
CA ARG A 93 -10.96 4.35 6.99
C ARG A 93 -12.07 4.45 5.97
N ILE A 94 -13.29 4.73 6.42
CA ILE A 94 -14.42 5.09 5.57
C ILE A 94 -14.98 6.44 5.99
N SER A 95 -15.27 7.30 5.02
CA SER A 95 -15.97 8.58 5.25
C SER A 95 -17.33 8.57 4.58
N ASP A 96 -18.22 9.47 5.01
CA ASP A 96 -19.50 9.76 4.40
C ASP A 96 -20.47 8.56 4.29
N MET A 97 -20.33 7.58 5.20
CA MET A 97 -21.19 6.40 5.25
C MET A 97 -22.63 6.82 5.58
N ASN A 98 -23.62 6.25 4.84
CA ASN A 98 -25.03 6.41 5.13
C ASN A 98 -25.35 5.97 6.57
N GLU A 99 -26.12 6.79 7.33
CA GLU A 99 -26.42 6.53 8.75
C GLU A 99 -27.22 5.23 9.00
N GLY A 100 -27.94 4.74 7.98
CA GLY A 100 -28.73 3.50 8.06
C GLY A 100 -27.92 2.24 7.80
N MET A 101 -26.63 2.38 7.50
CA MET A 101 -25.78 1.26 7.07
C MET A 101 -24.41 1.30 7.75
N HIS A 102 -23.73 0.16 7.73
CA HIS A 102 -22.29 0.11 7.99
C HIS A 102 -21.62 -0.91 7.09
N MET A 103 -20.32 -0.79 6.98
CA MET A 103 -19.47 -1.72 6.25
C MET A 103 -18.48 -2.36 7.20
N THR A 104 -18.26 -3.65 7.02
CA THR A 104 -17.17 -4.38 7.68
C THR A 104 -16.14 -4.84 6.66
N LEU A 105 -14.91 -4.99 7.11
CA LEU A 105 -13.77 -5.43 6.30
C LEU A 105 -13.07 -6.59 6.99
N LEU A 106 -12.71 -7.60 6.19
CA LEU A 106 -11.71 -8.61 6.50
C LEU A 106 -10.63 -8.58 5.42
N ALA A 107 -9.42 -9.00 5.77
CA ALA A 107 -8.33 -9.22 4.83
C ALA A 107 -7.81 -10.65 4.98
N ASP A 108 -7.37 -11.27 3.88
CA ASP A 108 -6.69 -12.56 3.97
C ASP A 108 -5.33 -12.38 4.67
N GLY A 109 -5.02 -13.24 5.62
CA GLY A 109 -3.78 -13.16 6.41
C GLY A 109 -2.49 -13.34 5.60
N THR A 110 -2.59 -13.85 4.37
CA THR A 110 -1.46 -14.04 3.46
C THR A 110 -1.76 -13.44 2.09
N PRO A 111 -0.81 -12.69 1.51
CA PRO A 111 -1.02 -12.15 0.17
C PRO A 111 -1.09 -13.27 -0.87
N ALA A 112 -2.02 -13.12 -1.80
CA ALA A 112 -2.14 -13.99 -2.96
C ALA A 112 -1.08 -13.66 -4.01
N GLY A 113 -0.90 -14.60 -4.95
CA GLY A 113 0.00 -14.42 -6.10
C GLY A 113 1.26 -15.26 -6.01
N THR A 114 1.95 -15.35 -7.15
CA THR A 114 3.21 -16.11 -7.26
C THR A 114 4.38 -15.15 -7.08
N LEU A 115 4.66 -14.78 -5.84
CA LEU A 115 5.83 -13.96 -5.52
C LEU A 115 7.06 -14.87 -5.34
N ASP A 116 8.20 -14.46 -5.87
CA ASP A 116 9.48 -15.10 -5.54
C ASP A 116 9.83 -14.80 -4.07
N PRO A 117 9.85 -15.80 -3.19
CA PRO A 117 10.07 -15.58 -1.75
C PRO A 117 11.42 -14.94 -1.41
N ASN A 118 12.35 -14.89 -2.37
CA ASN A 118 13.64 -14.24 -2.20
C ASN A 118 13.69 -12.82 -2.77
N ALA A 119 12.65 -12.39 -3.48
CA ALA A 119 12.64 -11.12 -4.21
C ALA A 119 11.65 -10.08 -3.69
N TYR A 120 10.54 -10.48 -3.04
CA TYR A 120 9.50 -9.54 -2.63
C TYR A 120 9.75 -8.82 -1.29
N GLY A 121 10.81 -9.17 -0.58
CA GLY A 121 11.14 -8.53 0.70
C GLY A 121 10.27 -8.98 1.87
N LYS A 122 10.09 -8.12 2.88
CA LYS A 122 9.28 -8.41 4.06
C LYS A 122 7.88 -7.85 3.91
N LEU A 123 6.94 -8.69 3.52
CA LEU A 123 5.51 -8.38 3.56
C LEU A 123 5.05 -8.18 5.01
N GLY A 124 4.09 -7.29 5.21
CA GLY A 124 3.51 -7.04 6.51
C GLY A 124 2.63 -8.17 7.01
N THR A 125 2.07 -7.96 8.18
CA THR A 125 1.11 -8.86 8.82
C THR A 125 -0.24 -8.14 8.88
N VAL A 126 -1.30 -8.80 8.46
CA VAL A 126 -2.68 -8.30 8.66
C VAL A 126 -2.95 -8.22 10.15
N ALA A 127 -3.46 -7.08 10.63
CA ALA A 127 -3.83 -6.91 12.02
C ALA A 127 -4.87 -7.96 12.44
N ALA A 128 -4.69 -8.58 13.59
CA ALA A 128 -5.43 -9.81 13.99
C ALA A 128 -6.96 -9.68 13.97
N ASN A 129 -7.49 -8.47 14.17
CA ASN A 129 -8.92 -8.20 14.09
C ASN A 129 -9.46 -8.15 12.65
N PHE A 130 -8.61 -7.88 11.66
CA PHE A 130 -8.95 -7.89 10.24
C PHE A 130 -8.63 -9.23 9.56
N ASP A 131 -7.84 -10.09 10.17
CA ASP A 131 -7.35 -11.32 9.56
C ASP A 131 -8.47 -12.37 9.44
N ALA A 132 -8.89 -12.66 8.20
CA ALA A 132 -9.93 -13.65 7.89
C ALA A 132 -9.57 -15.09 8.30
N THR A 133 -8.29 -15.38 8.55
CA THR A 133 -7.85 -16.69 9.06
C THR A 133 -8.02 -16.81 10.57
N LEU A 134 -8.09 -15.70 11.29
CA LEU A 134 -8.22 -15.64 12.76
C LEU A 134 -9.65 -15.32 13.22
N THR A 135 -10.44 -14.63 12.38
CA THR A 135 -11.80 -14.23 12.70
C THR A 135 -12.70 -14.30 11.47
N THR A 136 -13.98 -14.59 11.68
CA THR A 136 -15.02 -14.53 10.65
C THR A 136 -15.88 -13.27 10.77
N THR A 137 -15.65 -12.48 11.82
CA THR A 137 -16.38 -11.23 12.05
C THR A 137 -15.55 -10.08 11.52
N GLY A 138 -16.03 -9.43 10.46
CA GLY A 138 -15.38 -8.26 9.89
C GLY A 138 -15.32 -7.08 10.88
N VAL A 139 -14.29 -6.27 10.73
CA VAL A 139 -14.14 -5.03 11.50
C VAL A 139 -15.02 -3.95 10.89
N LYS A 140 -15.89 -3.35 11.70
CA LYS A 140 -16.67 -2.19 11.29
C LYS A 140 -15.74 -1.03 10.96
N LEU A 141 -15.80 -0.57 9.71
CA LEU A 141 -15.04 0.59 9.28
C LEU A 141 -15.63 1.87 9.88
N THR A 142 -14.75 2.80 10.22
CA THR A 142 -15.08 4.09 10.80
C THR A 142 -14.36 5.22 10.07
N ASN A 143 -14.67 6.47 10.40
CA ASN A 143 -13.96 7.63 9.88
C ASN A 143 -12.58 7.87 10.50
N ALA A 144 -12.20 7.07 11.49
CA ALA A 144 -10.84 7.06 12.06
C ALA A 144 -9.97 6.03 11.33
N ASP A 145 -8.68 6.35 11.18
CA ASP A 145 -7.71 5.41 10.62
C ASP A 145 -7.58 4.17 11.51
N GLN A 146 -7.75 3.00 10.90
CA GLN A 146 -7.63 1.69 11.53
C GLN A 146 -6.48 0.93 10.86
N ILE A 147 -5.51 0.46 11.62
CA ILE A 147 -4.36 -0.28 11.05
C ILE A 147 -4.86 -1.61 10.49
N LEU A 148 -4.65 -1.79 9.19
CA LEU A 148 -5.01 -3.00 8.44
C LEU A 148 -3.82 -3.94 8.30
N ILE A 149 -2.65 -3.42 7.91
CA ILE A 149 -1.41 -4.18 7.75
C ILE A 149 -0.31 -3.45 8.48
N GLU A 150 0.49 -4.19 9.24
CA GLU A 150 1.58 -3.68 10.06
C GLU A 150 2.89 -4.42 9.80
N ASN A 151 4.00 -3.86 10.29
CA ASN A 151 5.33 -4.46 10.19
C ASN A 151 5.81 -4.70 8.74
N ILE A 152 5.47 -3.79 7.82
CA ILE A 152 5.88 -3.86 6.43
C ILE A 152 7.33 -3.39 6.32
N GLY A 153 8.20 -4.23 5.77
CA GLY A 153 9.55 -3.83 5.34
C GLY A 153 9.57 -3.40 3.89
N SER A 154 10.76 -3.12 3.36
CA SER A 154 10.90 -2.88 1.91
C SER A 154 10.44 -4.12 1.15
N SER A 155 9.33 -3.98 0.41
CA SER A 155 8.62 -5.11 -0.21
C SER A 155 7.63 -4.66 -1.27
N TYR A 156 7.13 -5.62 -2.05
CA TYR A 156 6.03 -5.44 -3.00
C TYR A 156 5.15 -6.68 -3.03
N THR A 157 3.86 -6.51 -3.34
CA THR A 157 2.87 -7.60 -3.36
C THR A 157 2.57 -8.16 -4.76
N GLY A 158 3.12 -7.57 -5.80
CA GLY A 158 2.65 -7.77 -7.18
C GLY A 158 1.51 -6.81 -7.52
N ASP A 159 1.17 -6.72 -8.79
CA ASP A 159 0.17 -5.80 -9.34
C ASP A 159 -1.05 -6.56 -9.86
N GLY A 160 -2.23 -5.94 -9.77
CA GLY A 160 -3.48 -6.40 -10.35
C GLY A 160 -4.22 -7.49 -9.59
N ALA A 161 -5.32 -7.94 -10.17
CA ALA A 161 -6.21 -8.95 -9.59
C ALA A 161 -5.50 -10.28 -9.37
N GLY A 162 -5.70 -10.88 -8.20
CA GLY A 162 -5.08 -12.14 -7.81
C GLY A 162 -3.68 -12.00 -7.21
N ASN A 163 -3.19 -10.76 -7.04
CA ASN A 163 -1.99 -10.45 -6.28
C ASN A 163 -2.34 -9.60 -5.05
N GLY A 164 -1.44 -9.54 -4.09
CA GLY A 164 -1.64 -8.79 -2.86
C GLY A 164 -2.63 -9.42 -1.89
N TYR A 165 -3.14 -8.62 -0.96
CA TYR A 165 -4.06 -9.09 0.06
C TYR A 165 -5.49 -9.06 -0.45
N GLN A 166 -6.17 -10.21 -0.43
CA GLN A 166 -7.60 -10.23 -0.73
C GLN A 166 -8.36 -9.52 0.40
N LEU A 167 -9.23 -8.59 0.02
CA LEU A 167 -10.13 -7.86 0.91
C LEU A 167 -11.56 -8.36 0.70
N LEU A 168 -12.24 -8.65 1.80
CA LEU A 168 -13.67 -8.98 1.81
C LEU A 168 -14.42 -7.86 2.52
N TYR A 169 -15.25 -7.16 1.79
CA TYR A 169 -16.18 -6.17 2.33
C TYR A 169 -17.55 -6.79 2.49
N THR A 170 -18.21 -6.44 3.59
CA THR A 170 -19.59 -6.81 3.82
C THR A 170 -20.39 -5.56 4.18
N ALA A 171 -21.42 -5.25 3.40
CA ALA A 171 -22.36 -4.19 3.70
C ALA A 171 -23.52 -4.71 4.56
N HIS A 172 -23.89 -3.94 5.57
CA HIS A 172 -24.96 -4.27 6.51
C HIS A 172 -25.96 -3.13 6.56
N ILE A 173 -27.25 -3.44 6.54
CA ILE A 173 -28.33 -2.49 6.78
C ILE A 173 -28.72 -2.57 8.26
N ASP A 174 -28.55 -1.46 8.98
CA ASP A 174 -28.80 -1.33 10.41
C ASP A 174 -30.18 -0.74 10.70
N ASP A 175 -30.57 0.27 9.93
CA ASP A 175 -31.80 1.05 10.19
C ASP A 175 -32.46 1.48 8.88
N TYR A 176 -33.54 0.78 8.53
CA TYR A 176 -34.31 1.04 7.31
C TYR A 176 -34.90 2.45 7.26
N SER A 177 -35.21 3.04 8.41
CA SER A 177 -35.82 4.37 8.46
C SER A 177 -34.88 5.50 8.07
N LYS A 178 -33.60 5.20 7.96
CA LYS A 178 -32.53 6.14 7.57
C LYS A 178 -32.01 5.91 6.16
N LEU A 179 -32.55 4.91 5.46
CA LEU A 179 -32.22 4.66 4.06
C LEU A 179 -33.05 5.59 3.18
N ASP A 180 -32.41 6.20 2.21
CA ASP A 180 -33.07 6.90 1.12
C ASP A 180 -33.17 5.96 -0.09
N ALA A 181 -34.40 5.83 -0.62
CA ALA A 181 -34.59 5.15 -1.89
C ALA A 181 -34.24 6.14 -3.01
N ASP A 182 -33.09 5.96 -3.62
CA ASP A 182 -32.71 6.68 -4.83
C ASP A 182 -32.73 5.73 -6.03
N ASN A 183 -33.08 6.24 -7.20
CA ASN A 183 -33.19 5.46 -8.44
C ASN A 183 -31.83 5.19 -9.08
N GLY A 184 -30.79 5.02 -8.29
CA GLY A 184 -29.42 4.75 -8.74
C GLY A 184 -28.53 4.27 -7.63
N ALA A 185 -27.31 3.88 -7.96
CA ALA A 185 -26.29 3.56 -6.96
C ALA A 185 -26.02 4.83 -6.13
N GLN A 186 -26.23 4.74 -4.82
CA GLN A 186 -25.84 5.80 -3.90
C GLN A 186 -24.37 5.62 -3.52
N ASP A 187 -23.65 6.72 -3.42
CA ASP A 187 -22.34 6.73 -2.81
C ASP A 187 -22.48 6.39 -1.32
N MET A 188 -22.16 5.14 -0.99
CA MET A 188 -22.23 4.63 0.38
C MET A 188 -21.14 5.18 1.28
N GLY A 189 -20.19 5.89 0.71
CA GLY A 189 -19.01 6.43 1.37
C GLY A 189 -17.74 6.20 0.57
N THR A 190 -16.66 6.82 1.02
CA THR A 190 -15.33 6.67 0.42
C THR A 190 -14.43 5.90 1.35
N ILE A 191 -13.87 4.78 0.88
CA ILE A 191 -12.83 4.04 1.60
C ILE A 191 -11.47 4.61 1.19
N THR A 192 -10.66 4.97 2.18
CA THR A 192 -9.31 5.48 1.98
C THR A 192 -8.29 4.53 2.58
N TYR A 193 -7.32 4.13 1.79
CA TYR A 193 -6.14 3.40 2.23
C TYR A 193 -4.95 4.34 2.27
N THR A 194 -4.18 4.29 3.33
CA THR A 194 -2.98 5.11 3.52
C THR A 194 -1.80 4.22 3.88
N ILE A 195 -0.73 4.27 3.09
CA ILE A 195 0.53 3.62 3.40
C ILE A 195 1.49 4.64 4.00
N THR A 196 2.15 4.27 5.11
CA THR A 196 3.14 5.10 5.81
C THR A 196 4.38 4.28 6.13
N GLU A 197 5.53 4.97 6.19
CA GLU A 197 6.82 4.46 6.67
C GLU A 197 7.19 5.09 8.03
#